data_7ec78333f8c0ea0c48a086c04d0c7944
#
_entry.id   7ec78333f8c0ea0c48a086c04d0c7944
#
_cell.length_a   1.000
_cell.length_b   1.000
_cell.length_c   1.000
_cell.angle_alpha   90.00
_cell.angle_beta   90.00
_cell.angle_gamma   90.00
#
_symmetry.space_group_name_H-M   'P 1'
#
loop_
_entity.id
_entity.type
_entity.pdbx_description
1 polymer ?
#
loop_
_entity_poly.entity_id
_entity_poly.type
_entity_poly.pdbx_seq_one_letter_code
_entity_poly.pdbx_strand_id
1 'polypeptide(L)'
;MRYMLILPLLFVSCLASAEDVSRDVPAFNTIRSRSAFNVTVEVGKAQSITIRGNDKFTGKVVTEVFGNELLISYKEKNSVRIADDAQVIITVPELNSFKMEGAGVTRLKNINANDFSISYEGAGKLVASGKTRSLHLAARGIGLVDTKELIAERADVNIEGVGAVSVYARDRLNASVQGIGSLTYYGNPRSLSKSVEGIGSIKAGD
;
A
#
# COMPACT_ATOMS: atom_id res chain seq x y z
N MET A 1 -33.40 -42.98 47.68
CA MET A 1 -32.47 -41.87 47.46
C MET A 1 -31.76 -42.07 46.12
N ARG A 2 -32.16 -41.31 45.09
CA ARG A 2 -31.56 -41.40 43.73
C ARG A 2 -30.63 -40.21 43.56
N TYR A 3 -29.32 -40.46 43.52
CA TYR A 3 -28.33 -39.43 43.26
C TYR A 3 -28.25 -39.23 41.73
N MET A 4 -28.67 -38.04 41.30
CA MET A 4 -28.57 -37.60 39.90
C MET A 4 -27.18 -36.99 39.71
N LEU A 5 -26.30 -37.71 39.03
CA LEU A 5 -24.97 -37.23 38.66
C LEU A 5 -25.10 -36.20 37.51
N ILE A 6 -24.89 -34.92 37.80
CA ILE A 6 -24.79 -33.85 36.80
C ILE A 6 -23.35 -33.84 36.28
N LEU A 7 -23.15 -34.25 35.05
CA LEU A 7 -21.88 -34.20 34.36
C LEU A 7 -21.71 -32.77 33.75
N PRO A 8 -20.68 -32.01 34.12
CA PRO A 8 -20.46 -30.70 33.53
C PRO A 8 -19.97 -30.86 32.08
N LEU A 9 -20.73 -30.33 31.12
CA LEU A 9 -20.35 -30.24 29.72
C LEU A 9 -19.30 -29.13 29.54
N LEU A 10 -18.05 -29.49 29.43
CA LEU A 10 -16.94 -28.58 29.09
C LEU A 10 -17.11 -28.17 27.62
N PHE A 11 -17.59 -26.94 27.40
CA PHE A 11 -17.50 -26.27 26.11
C PHE A 11 -16.06 -25.88 25.84
N VAL A 12 -15.36 -26.66 25.03
CA VAL A 12 -14.08 -26.25 24.45
C VAL A 12 -14.41 -25.29 23.31
N SER A 13 -14.29 -23.99 23.58
CA SER A 13 -14.35 -22.94 22.57
C SER A 13 -13.08 -23.05 21.69
N CYS A 14 -13.21 -23.64 20.52
CA CYS A 14 -12.16 -23.58 19.51
C CYS A 14 -12.07 -22.13 19.00
N LEU A 15 -11.17 -21.34 19.57
CA LEU A 15 -10.79 -20.05 19.02
C LEU A 15 -10.07 -20.34 17.70
N ALA A 16 -10.72 -20.09 16.57
CA ALA A 16 -10.07 -20.06 15.26
C ALA A 16 -9.09 -18.87 15.28
N SER A 17 -7.84 -19.11 15.61
CA SER A 17 -6.76 -18.16 15.46
C SER A 17 -6.52 -17.97 13.96
N ALA A 18 -6.56 -16.74 13.47
CA ALA A 18 -5.96 -16.39 12.20
C ALA A 18 -4.45 -16.69 12.31
N GLU A 19 -3.96 -17.62 11.51
CA GLU A 19 -2.56 -18.04 11.60
C GLU A 19 -1.68 -17.03 10.85
N ASP A 20 -0.79 -16.37 11.59
CA ASP A 20 0.23 -15.49 11.00
C ASP A 20 1.36 -16.36 10.42
N VAL A 21 1.53 -16.33 9.10
CA VAL A 21 2.59 -17.07 8.40
C VAL A 21 3.73 -16.14 8.05
N SER A 22 4.91 -16.39 8.61
CA SER A 22 6.14 -15.66 8.27
C SER A 22 6.77 -16.20 6.98
N ARG A 23 7.42 -15.31 6.22
CA ARG A 23 8.24 -15.66 5.05
C ARG A 23 9.65 -15.14 5.24
N ASP A 24 10.62 -16.01 5.02
CA ASP A 24 12.03 -15.63 4.94
C ASP A 24 12.44 -15.48 3.48
N VAL A 25 12.98 -14.32 3.13
CA VAL A 25 13.38 -13.97 1.77
C VAL A 25 14.68 -13.14 1.81
N PRO A 26 15.46 -13.11 0.73
CA PRO A 26 16.63 -12.23 0.61
C PRO A 26 16.28 -10.76 0.86
N ALA A 27 17.29 -9.95 1.15
CA ALA A 27 17.13 -8.51 1.37
C ALA A 27 16.58 -7.80 0.12
N PHE A 28 15.69 -6.84 0.32
CA PHE A 28 15.09 -6.02 -0.73
C PHE A 28 14.85 -4.60 -0.21
N ASN A 29 14.77 -3.63 -1.11
CA ASN A 29 14.41 -2.24 -0.83
C ASN A 29 13.42 -1.67 -1.85
N THR A 30 12.88 -2.52 -2.71
CA THR A 30 11.83 -2.21 -3.68
C THR A 30 10.72 -3.26 -3.57
N ILE A 31 9.47 -2.85 -3.67
CA ILE A 31 8.33 -3.76 -3.56
C ILE A 31 7.42 -3.57 -4.77
N ARG A 32 7.03 -4.68 -5.39
CA ARG A 32 5.96 -4.76 -6.38
C ARG A 32 4.84 -5.66 -5.87
N SER A 33 3.66 -5.09 -5.70
CA SER A 33 2.47 -5.82 -5.27
C SER A 33 1.51 -6.01 -6.45
N ARG A 34 1.34 -7.26 -6.87
CA ARG A 34 0.32 -7.71 -7.85
C ARG A 34 -0.79 -8.43 -7.12
N SER A 35 -1.62 -7.67 -6.42
CA SER A 35 -2.57 -8.27 -5.48
C SER A 35 -3.91 -7.56 -5.45
N ALA A 36 -4.92 -8.27 -4.94
CA ALA A 36 -6.23 -7.74 -4.62
C ALA A 36 -6.53 -7.79 -3.12
N PHE A 37 -5.50 -7.79 -2.28
CA PHE A 37 -5.60 -7.80 -0.82
C PHE A 37 -4.83 -6.62 -0.21
N ASN A 38 -4.99 -6.44 1.10
CA ASN A 38 -4.37 -5.34 1.81
C ASN A 38 -2.87 -5.58 2.02
N VAL A 39 -2.06 -4.54 1.82
CA VAL A 39 -0.61 -4.56 2.05
C VAL A 39 -0.24 -3.41 2.98
N THR A 40 0.48 -3.72 4.05
CA THR A 40 1.03 -2.70 4.95
C THR A 40 2.55 -2.83 4.97
N VAL A 41 3.26 -1.74 4.68
CA VAL A 41 4.72 -1.68 4.76
C VAL A 41 5.11 -0.66 5.82
N GLU A 42 5.98 -1.04 6.74
CA GLU A 42 6.54 -0.14 7.76
C GLU A 42 8.07 -0.09 7.61
N VAL A 43 8.57 1.10 7.33
CA VAL A 43 10.00 1.36 7.10
C VAL A 43 10.69 1.72 8.41
N GLY A 44 11.98 1.42 8.51
CA GLY A 44 12.83 1.71 9.67
C GLY A 44 12.88 0.57 10.70
N LYS A 45 12.47 -0.64 10.32
CA LYS A 45 12.51 -1.85 11.16
C LYS A 45 13.31 -2.95 10.48
N ALA A 46 13.73 -3.95 11.27
CA ALA A 46 14.32 -5.17 10.71
C ALA A 46 13.37 -5.81 9.69
N GLN A 47 13.94 -6.39 8.63
CA GLN A 47 13.14 -6.99 7.55
C GLN A 47 12.31 -8.17 8.07
N SER A 48 11.02 -8.15 7.78
CA SER A 48 10.11 -9.28 7.99
C SER A 48 8.94 -9.24 7.00
N ILE A 49 8.37 -10.40 6.73
CA ILE A 49 7.12 -10.54 5.97
C ILE A 49 6.21 -11.46 6.76
N THR A 50 5.02 -10.96 7.09
CA THR A 50 3.97 -11.71 7.77
C THR A 50 2.71 -11.69 6.91
N ILE A 51 2.19 -12.88 6.60
CA ILE A 51 0.93 -13.05 5.88
C ILE A 51 -0.13 -13.45 6.89
N ARG A 52 -1.18 -12.64 7.00
CA ARG A 52 -2.29 -12.83 7.94
C ARG A 52 -3.56 -13.15 7.17
N GLY A 53 -4.28 -14.17 7.61
CA GLY A 53 -5.54 -14.61 7.02
C GLY A 53 -5.79 -16.10 7.26
N ASN A 54 -6.77 -16.67 6.59
CA ASN A 54 -7.03 -18.11 6.67
C ASN A 54 -6.02 -18.91 5.83
N ASP A 55 -5.92 -20.23 6.07
CA ASP A 55 -4.97 -21.14 5.41
C ASP A 55 -5.06 -21.12 3.87
N LYS A 56 -6.27 -20.94 3.34
CA LYS A 56 -6.49 -20.83 1.89
C LYS A 56 -5.84 -19.59 1.32
N PHE A 57 -5.86 -18.50 2.05
CA PHE A 57 -5.22 -17.24 1.66
C PHE A 57 -3.71 -17.31 1.83
N THR A 58 -3.23 -17.68 3.03
CA THR A 58 -1.80 -17.70 3.35
C THR A 58 -0.99 -18.64 2.48
N GLY A 59 -1.59 -19.80 2.09
CA GLY A 59 -0.97 -20.77 1.20
C GLY A 59 -0.91 -20.34 -0.28
N LYS A 60 -1.66 -19.31 -0.69
CA LYS A 60 -1.71 -18.83 -2.08
C LYS A 60 -0.93 -17.53 -2.32
N VAL A 61 -0.60 -16.80 -1.27
CA VAL A 61 0.27 -15.63 -1.39
C VAL A 61 1.68 -16.09 -1.72
N VAL A 62 2.24 -15.54 -2.80
CA VAL A 62 3.60 -15.78 -3.27
C VAL A 62 4.44 -14.55 -2.99
N THR A 63 5.61 -14.76 -2.41
CA THR A 63 6.62 -13.75 -2.15
C THR A 63 7.94 -14.21 -2.73
N GLU A 64 8.44 -13.49 -3.73
CA GLU A 64 9.68 -13.81 -4.44
C GLU A 64 10.55 -12.56 -4.55
N VAL A 65 11.86 -12.70 -4.40
CA VAL A 65 12.80 -11.58 -4.54
C VAL A 65 13.62 -11.76 -5.81
N PHE A 66 13.61 -10.75 -6.67
CA PHE A 66 14.40 -10.66 -7.89
C PHE A 66 15.35 -9.46 -7.78
N GLY A 67 16.63 -9.73 -7.58
CA GLY A 67 17.61 -8.69 -7.27
C GLY A 67 17.28 -8.00 -5.96
N ASN A 68 16.84 -6.75 -5.99
CA ASN A 68 16.42 -5.97 -4.82
C ASN A 68 14.90 -5.69 -4.78
N GLU A 69 14.10 -6.33 -5.65
CA GLU A 69 12.65 -6.17 -5.73
C GLU A 69 11.93 -7.38 -5.12
N LEU A 70 11.11 -7.16 -4.09
CA LEU A 70 10.13 -8.12 -3.61
C LEU A 70 8.89 -8.08 -4.49
N LEU A 71 8.57 -9.19 -5.16
CA LEU A 71 7.30 -9.40 -5.83
C LEU A 71 6.33 -10.12 -4.89
N ILE A 72 5.17 -9.49 -4.67
CA ILE A 72 4.04 -10.10 -3.95
C ILE A 72 2.94 -10.37 -4.96
N SER A 73 2.48 -11.62 -5.03
CA SER A 73 1.43 -12.02 -5.96
C SER A 73 0.50 -13.07 -5.35
N TYR A 74 -0.56 -13.42 -6.08
CA TYR A 74 -1.52 -14.43 -5.67
C TYR A 74 -1.63 -15.51 -6.74
N LYS A 75 -1.54 -16.79 -6.36
CA LYS A 75 -1.49 -17.92 -7.30
C LYS A 75 -2.75 -18.12 -8.16
N GLU A 76 -3.89 -17.62 -7.70
CA GLU A 76 -5.16 -17.81 -8.44
C GLU A 76 -5.53 -16.57 -9.25
N LYS A 77 -5.87 -16.79 -10.52
CA LYS A 77 -6.37 -15.73 -11.43
C LYS A 77 -7.88 -15.50 -11.32
N ASN A 78 -8.62 -16.42 -10.70
CA ASN A 78 -10.07 -16.31 -10.57
C ASN A 78 -10.44 -15.58 -9.27
N SER A 79 -11.51 -14.81 -9.32
CA SER A 79 -12.04 -13.97 -8.25
C SER A 79 -12.38 -14.80 -6.99
N VAL A 80 -11.40 -15.09 -6.17
CA VAL A 80 -11.63 -15.63 -4.83
C VAL A 80 -12.03 -14.46 -3.96
N ARG A 81 -13.13 -14.59 -3.23
CA ARG A 81 -13.51 -13.63 -2.22
C ARG A 81 -12.44 -13.66 -1.12
N ILE A 82 -11.54 -12.69 -1.14
CA ILE A 82 -10.51 -12.52 -0.13
C ILE A 82 -11.21 -11.92 1.10
N ALA A 83 -10.98 -12.51 2.26
CA ALA A 83 -11.56 -12.02 3.51
C ALA A 83 -11.03 -10.60 3.82
N ASP A 84 -11.83 -9.76 4.46
CA ASP A 84 -11.49 -8.36 4.72
C ASP A 84 -10.28 -8.20 5.66
N ASP A 85 -9.99 -9.21 6.47
CA ASP A 85 -8.84 -9.30 7.38
C ASP A 85 -7.55 -9.83 6.72
N ALA A 86 -7.65 -10.32 5.47
CA ALA A 86 -6.51 -10.84 4.73
C ALA A 86 -5.53 -9.72 4.35
N GLN A 87 -4.29 -9.83 4.82
CA GLN A 87 -3.27 -8.81 4.59
C GLN A 87 -1.85 -9.38 4.58
N VAL A 88 -0.96 -8.66 3.90
CA VAL A 88 0.48 -8.86 3.99
C VAL A 88 1.10 -7.68 4.73
N ILE A 89 1.83 -7.98 5.80
CA ILE A 89 2.52 -6.99 6.63
C ILE A 89 4.03 -7.16 6.39
N ILE A 90 4.68 -6.09 6.02
CA ILE A 90 6.09 -6.06 5.69
C ILE A 90 6.77 -5.02 6.56
N THR A 91 7.91 -5.37 7.13
CA THR A 91 8.83 -4.41 7.72
C THR A 91 10.14 -4.44 6.95
N VAL A 92 10.76 -3.27 6.76
CA VAL A 92 12.06 -3.14 6.07
C VAL A 92 12.89 -2.03 6.70
N PRO A 93 14.23 -2.12 6.68
CA PRO A 93 15.09 -1.04 7.14
C PRO A 93 14.94 0.22 6.29
N GLU A 94 14.85 0.04 4.96
CA GLU A 94 14.70 1.11 3.97
C GLU A 94 13.81 0.69 2.81
N LEU A 95 13.15 1.65 2.16
CA LEU A 95 12.34 1.43 0.98
C LEU A 95 12.54 2.59 0.00
N ASN A 96 12.89 2.26 -1.26
CA ASN A 96 13.15 3.24 -2.30
C ASN A 96 12.02 3.33 -3.33
N SER A 97 11.26 2.26 -3.50
CA SER A 97 10.16 2.22 -4.46
C SER A 97 9.05 1.26 -4.04
N PHE A 98 7.83 1.65 -4.35
CA PHE A 98 6.66 0.79 -4.22
C PHE A 98 5.80 0.86 -5.48
N LYS A 99 5.55 -0.31 -6.10
CA LYS A 99 4.63 -0.44 -7.23
C LYS A 99 3.42 -1.28 -6.83
N MET A 100 2.22 -0.72 -7.01
CA MET A 100 0.95 -1.41 -6.84
C MET A 100 0.33 -1.70 -8.21
N GLU A 101 0.12 -2.98 -8.51
CA GLU A 101 -0.60 -3.45 -9.69
C GLU A 101 -1.78 -4.32 -9.21
N GLY A 102 -3.00 -3.78 -9.19
CA GLY A 102 -4.14 -4.56 -8.72
C GLY A 102 -5.19 -3.76 -7.96
N ALA A 103 -5.73 -4.35 -6.87
CA ALA A 103 -6.78 -3.75 -6.05
C ALA A 103 -6.46 -3.85 -4.56
N GLY A 104 -7.32 -3.26 -3.71
CA GLY A 104 -7.16 -3.32 -2.27
C GLY A 104 -6.60 -2.03 -1.66
N VAL A 105 -6.16 -2.14 -0.41
CA VAL A 105 -5.65 -1.00 0.34
C VAL A 105 -4.18 -1.21 0.68
N THR A 106 -3.33 -0.30 0.20
CA THR A 106 -1.91 -0.26 0.54
C THR A 106 -1.63 0.87 1.52
N ARG A 107 -0.84 0.57 2.55
CA ARG A 107 -0.37 1.54 3.55
C ARG A 107 1.15 1.49 3.65
N LEU A 108 1.80 2.59 3.33
CA LEU A 108 3.24 2.77 3.45
C LEU A 108 3.52 3.74 4.61
N LYS A 109 4.23 3.28 5.63
CA LYS A 109 4.44 4.04 6.86
C LYS A 109 5.92 4.30 7.10
N ASN A 110 6.21 5.47 7.68
CA ASN A 110 7.54 5.85 8.12
C ASN A 110 8.60 5.87 7.01
N ILE A 111 8.20 6.20 5.79
CA ILE A 111 9.13 6.37 4.67
C ILE A 111 10.19 7.39 5.08
N ASN A 112 11.46 7.06 4.84
CA ASN A 112 12.59 7.93 5.07
C ASN A 112 13.64 7.67 3.99
N ALA A 113 13.54 8.36 2.86
CA ALA A 113 14.38 8.15 1.69
C ALA A 113 14.81 9.48 1.07
N ASN A 114 15.94 9.51 0.38
CA ASN A 114 16.31 10.68 -0.42
C ASN A 114 15.41 10.77 -1.67
N ASP A 115 15.26 9.67 -2.38
CA ASP A 115 14.42 9.57 -3.56
C ASP A 115 13.44 8.41 -3.34
N PHE A 116 12.15 8.67 -3.50
CA PHE A 116 11.11 7.69 -3.32
C PHE A 116 10.15 7.66 -4.52
N SER A 117 9.90 6.48 -5.05
CA SER A 117 9.02 6.30 -6.19
C SER A 117 7.77 5.51 -5.80
N ILE A 118 6.60 6.02 -6.19
CA ILE A 118 5.33 5.34 -6.09
C ILE A 118 4.75 5.18 -7.50
N SER A 119 4.46 3.95 -7.89
CA SER A 119 3.67 3.62 -9.08
C SER A 119 2.39 2.94 -8.65
N TYR A 120 1.25 3.55 -8.96
CA TYR A 120 -0.07 3.02 -8.69
C TYR A 120 -0.76 2.68 -10.02
N GLU A 121 -1.05 1.39 -10.23
CA GLU A 121 -1.71 0.88 -11.42
C GLU A 121 -2.86 -0.06 -10.99
N GLY A 122 -4.11 0.41 -11.07
CA GLY A 122 -5.23 -0.46 -10.71
C GLY A 122 -6.43 0.24 -10.11
N ALA A 123 -7.10 -0.43 -9.14
CA ALA A 123 -8.29 0.08 -8.46
C ALA A 123 -8.16 -0.10 -6.94
N GLY A 124 -8.32 0.96 -6.16
CA GLY A 124 -8.23 0.87 -4.70
C GLY A 124 -7.69 2.13 -4.03
N LYS A 125 -7.00 1.94 -2.92
CA LYS A 125 -6.46 3.04 -2.11
C LYS A 125 -5.00 2.81 -1.75
N LEU A 126 -4.16 3.83 -1.96
CA LEU A 126 -2.80 3.87 -1.44
C LEU A 126 -2.67 5.05 -0.48
N VAL A 127 -2.11 4.80 0.70
CA VAL A 127 -1.78 5.85 1.68
C VAL A 127 -0.30 5.75 2.00
N ALA A 128 0.41 6.87 1.97
CA ALA A 128 1.83 6.91 2.32
C ALA A 128 2.12 8.04 3.30
N SER A 129 3.02 7.76 4.26
CA SER A 129 3.46 8.70 5.27
C SER A 129 4.95 8.62 5.54
N GLY A 130 5.55 9.73 5.96
CA GLY A 130 6.98 9.82 6.24
C GLY A 130 7.63 11.06 5.63
N LYS A 131 8.87 10.91 5.16
CA LYS A 131 9.66 12.02 4.59
C LYS A 131 10.47 11.55 3.40
N THR A 132 10.61 12.42 2.39
CA THR A 132 11.54 12.21 1.27
C THR A 132 12.04 13.55 0.74
N ARG A 133 13.21 13.57 0.14
CA ARG A 133 13.67 14.76 -0.58
C ARG A 133 12.96 14.88 -1.92
N SER A 134 12.89 13.79 -2.68
CA SER A 134 12.21 13.75 -3.98
C SER A 134 11.17 12.64 -4.01
N LEU A 135 9.94 12.99 -4.37
CA LEU A 135 8.84 12.05 -4.61
C LEU A 135 8.55 11.98 -6.10
N HIS A 136 8.58 10.77 -6.67
CA HIS A 136 8.08 10.49 -8.00
C HIS A 136 6.81 9.66 -7.88
N LEU A 137 5.67 10.23 -8.26
CA LEU A 137 4.36 9.61 -8.15
C LEU A 137 3.71 9.48 -9.52
N ALA A 138 3.52 8.24 -9.98
CA ALA A 138 2.73 7.92 -11.16
C ALA A 138 1.46 7.17 -10.72
N ALA A 139 0.28 7.71 -11.03
CA ALA A 139 -1.00 7.12 -10.70
C ALA A 139 -1.79 6.85 -11.98
N ARG A 140 -2.00 5.55 -12.31
CA ARG A 140 -2.76 5.08 -13.47
C ARG A 140 -3.90 4.19 -13.01
N GLY A 141 -5.12 4.49 -13.42
CA GLY A 141 -6.27 3.66 -13.08
C GLY A 141 -7.38 4.39 -12.36
N ILE A 142 -8.07 3.70 -11.42
CA ILE A 142 -9.23 4.24 -10.71
C ILE A 142 -9.02 4.13 -9.20
N GLY A 143 -8.96 5.26 -8.48
CA GLY A 143 -8.86 5.16 -7.03
C GLY A 143 -8.33 6.39 -6.31
N LEU A 144 -7.85 6.16 -5.11
CA LEU A 144 -7.35 7.20 -4.21
C LEU A 144 -5.88 6.97 -3.88
N VAL A 145 -5.05 7.99 -4.12
CA VAL A 145 -3.65 7.99 -3.66
C VAL A 145 -3.46 9.16 -2.71
N ASP A 146 -3.33 8.86 -1.43
CA ASP A 146 -3.16 9.87 -0.38
C ASP A 146 -1.73 9.86 0.16
N THR A 147 -0.95 10.83 -0.28
CA THR A 147 0.43 11.04 0.17
C THR A 147 0.62 12.39 0.88
N LYS A 148 -0.46 13.00 1.39
CA LYS A 148 -0.38 14.27 2.11
C LYS A 148 0.48 14.21 3.38
N GLU A 149 0.61 13.03 4.00
CA GLU A 149 1.46 12.79 5.17
C GLU A 149 2.89 12.33 4.80
N LEU A 150 3.19 12.18 3.51
CA LEU A 150 4.55 11.98 3.01
C LEU A 150 5.14 13.34 2.63
N ILE A 151 5.90 13.90 3.55
CA ILE A 151 6.47 15.24 3.40
C ILE A 151 7.63 15.18 2.41
N ALA A 152 7.44 15.74 1.22
CA ALA A 152 8.46 15.85 0.18
C ALA A 152 9.01 17.28 0.08
N GLU A 153 10.30 17.46 -0.19
CA GLU A 153 10.83 18.75 -0.62
C GLU A 153 10.42 19.02 -2.06
N ARG A 154 10.56 18.05 -2.93
CA ARG A 154 10.18 18.11 -4.35
C ARG A 154 9.25 16.96 -4.68
N ALA A 155 8.23 17.22 -5.48
CA ALA A 155 7.33 16.19 -5.98
C ALA A 155 7.09 16.36 -7.49
N ASP A 156 7.23 15.24 -8.21
CA ASP A 156 6.85 15.09 -9.60
C ASP A 156 5.68 14.09 -9.67
N VAL A 157 4.50 14.57 -10.08
CA VAL A 157 3.25 13.81 -10.01
C VAL A 157 2.63 13.74 -11.40
N ASN A 158 2.39 12.51 -11.85
CA ASN A 158 1.68 12.22 -13.10
C ASN A 158 0.45 11.35 -12.82
N ILE A 159 -0.73 11.84 -13.20
CA ILE A 159 -2.00 11.17 -13.02
C ILE A 159 -2.61 10.89 -14.38
N GLU A 160 -2.88 9.61 -14.67
CA GLU A 160 -3.53 9.14 -15.89
C GLU A 160 -4.72 8.25 -15.48
N GLY A 161 -5.96 8.76 -15.64
CA GLY A 161 -7.14 7.95 -15.32
C GLY A 161 -8.22 8.70 -14.54
N VAL A 162 -8.90 7.97 -13.61
CA VAL A 162 -10.03 8.48 -12.83
C VAL A 162 -9.74 8.36 -11.33
N GLY A 163 -9.68 9.47 -10.62
CA GLY A 163 -9.46 9.38 -9.18
C GLY A 163 -8.99 10.66 -8.53
N ALA A 164 -8.59 10.53 -7.26
CA ALA A 164 -8.07 11.64 -6.49
C ALA A 164 -6.68 11.32 -5.93
N VAL A 165 -5.79 12.29 -6.06
CA VAL A 165 -4.44 12.24 -5.51
C VAL A 165 -4.24 13.41 -4.55
N SER A 166 -3.68 13.13 -3.37
CA SER A 166 -3.22 14.15 -2.42
C SER A 166 -1.71 14.06 -2.27
N VAL A 167 -1.00 15.18 -2.35
CA VAL A 167 0.46 15.23 -2.25
C VAL A 167 0.91 16.41 -1.40
N TYR A 168 2.04 16.25 -0.70
CA TYR A 168 2.71 17.33 0.01
C TYR A 168 4.04 17.66 -0.64
N ALA A 169 4.28 18.95 -0.98
CA ALA A 169 5.55 19.42 -1.50
C ALA A 169 5.90 20.79 -0.89
N ARG A 170 7.18 20.96 -0.46
CA ARG A 170 7.65 22.22 0.14
C ARG A 170 8.24 23.20 -0.85
N ASP A 171 9.12 22.70 -1.71
CA ASP A 171 9.94 23.57 -2.57
C ASP A 171 9.45 23.58 -4.00
N ARG A 172 9.19 22.39 -4.57
CA ARG A 172 8.77 22.29 -5.96
C ARG A 172 7.71 21.21 -6.14
N LEU A 173 6.68 21.56 -6.89
CA LEU A 173 5.69 20.62 -7.40
C LEU A 173 5.58 20.76 -8.92
N ASN A 174 5.83 19.65 -9.63
CA ASN A 174 5.45 19.49 -11.03
C ASN A 174 4.29 18.50 -11.07
N ALA A 175 3.15 18.90 -11.60
CA ALA A 175 1.95 18.10 -11.59
C ALA A 175 1.29 18.05 -12.97
N SER A 176 1.02 16.85 -13.47
CA SER A 176 0.27 16.60 -14.69
C SER A 176 -0.92 15.71 -14.40
N VAL A 177 -2.10 16.10 -14.90
CA VAL A 177 -3.33 15.32 -14.79
C VAL A 177 -3.88 15.12 -16.19
N GLN A 178 -4.02 13.84 -16.59
CA GLN A 178 -4.62 13.44 -17.87
C GLN A 178 -5.85 12.55 -17.58
N GLY A 179 -7.01 12.94 -18.08
CA GLY A 179 -8.26 12.21 -17.89
C GLY A 179 -9.24 12.88 -16.95
N ILE A 180 -9.88 12.12 -16.04
CA ILE A 180 -10.90 12.60 -15.08
C ILE A 180 -10.36 12.45 -13.67
N GLY A 181 -9.40 13.28 -13.31
CA GLY A 181 -8.72 13.18 -12.01
C GLY A 181 -8.63 14.51 -11.29
N SER A 182 -8.42 14.45 -9.97
CA SER A 182 -8.14 15.62 -9.16
C SER A 182 -6.84 15.45 -8.38
N LEU A 183 -6.03 16.49 -8.37
CA LEU A 183 -4.87 16.59 -7.48
C LEU A 183 -5.10 17.70 -6.47
N THR A 184 -4.98 17.36 -5.19
CA THR A 184 -4.91 18.33 -4.10
C THR A 184 -3.49 18.36 -3.57
N TYR A 185 -2.84 19.53 -3.58
CA TYR A 185 -1.48 19.66 -3.07
C TYR A 185 -1.42 20.53 -1.82
N TYR A 186 -0.52 20.17 -0.93
CA TYR A 186 -0.24 20.81 0.36
C TYR A 186 1.22 21.29 0.42
N GLY A 187 1.57 22.08 1.43
CA GLY A 187 2.95 22.48 1.70
C GLY A 187 3.39 23.79 1.07
N ASN A 188 2.52 24.45 0.29
CA ASN A 188 2.78 25.77 -0.33
C ASN A 188 4.12 25.85 -1.09
N PRO A 189 4.32 25.05 -2.16
CA PRO A 189 5.59 24.95 -2.87
C PRO A 189 6.00 26.28 -3.50
N ARG A 190 7.29 26.62 -3.37
CA ARG A 190 7.87 27.87 -3.93
C ARG A 190 7.85 27.89 -5.45
N SER A 191 7.95 26.73 -6.07
CA SER A 191 7.86 26.54 -7.52
C SER A 191 6.75 25.57 -7.85
N LEU A 192 5.82 25.98 -8.69
CA LEU A 192 4.63 25.21 -9.03
C LEU A 192 4.41 25.21 -10.55
N SER A 193 4.47 24.02 -11.15
CA SER A 193 4.11 23.79 -12.55
C SER A 193 2.90 22.85 -12.60
N LYS A 194 1.88 23.22 -13.37
CA LYS A 194 0.63 22.47 -13.49
C LYS A 194 0.26 22.29 -14.96
N SER A 195 -0.14 21.07 -15.32
CA SER A 195 -0.74 20.76 -16.62
C SER A 195 -1.99 19.91 -16.40
N VAL A 196 -3.07 20.26 -17.06
CA VAL A 196 -4.32 19.49 -17.01
C VAL A 196 -4.80 19.25 -18.43
N GLU A 197 -4.94 17.98 -18.80
CA GLU A 197 -5.50 17.53 -20.08
C GLU A 197 -6.74 16.68 -19.80
N GLY A 198 -7.93 17.16 -20.15
CA GLY A 198 -9.20 16.48 -19.92
C GLY A 198 -10.07 17.17 -18.87
N ILE A 199 -10.89 16.38 -18.13
CA ILE A 199 -11.82 16.88 -17.09
C ILE A 199 -11.18 16.66 -15.72
N GLY A 200 -10.16 17.45 -15.42
CA GLY A 200 -9.42 17.32 -14.17
C GLY A 200 -9.21 18.65 -13.45
N SER A 201 -8.64 18.60 -12.26
CA SER A 201 -8.28 19.80 -11.50
C SER A 201 -7.03 19.62 -10.66
N ILE A 202 -6.26 20.71 -10.51
CA ILE A 202 -5.12 20.77 -9.58
C ILE A 202 -5.36 21.95 -8.66
N LYS A 203 -5.58 21.69 -7.36
CA LYS A 203 -5.94 22.68 -6.34
C LYS A 203 -4.99 22.63 -5.15
N ALA A 204 -4.80 23.79 -4.50
CA ALA A 204 -4.23 23.79 -3.15
C ALA A 204 -5.24 23.19 -2.16
N GLY A 205 -4.74 22.46 -1.18
CA GLY A 205 -5.49 22.03 0.00
C GLY A 205 -5.32 23.05 1.14
N ASP A 206 -6.29 23.06 2.03
CA ASP A 206 -6.33 23.93 3.24
C ASP A 206 -5.40 23.36 4.33
#